data_da04e74e2625cf6b0e698392cf0928a0
#
_entry.id   da04e74e2625cf6b0e698392cf0928a0
#
_cell.length_a   1.000
_cell.length_b   1.000
_cell.length_c   1.000
_cell.angle_alpha   90.00
_cell.angle_beta   90.00
_cell.angle_gamma   90.00
#
_symmetry.space_group_name_H-M   'P 1'
#
loop_
_entity.id
_entity.type
_entity.pdbx_description
1 polymer ?
#
loop_
_entity_poly.entity_id
_entity_poly.type
_entity_poly.pdbx_seq_one_letter_code
_entity_poly.pdbx_strand_id
1 'polypeptide(L)'
;LRLAVYLKGKNAKKYRHGMEYGSARWGTQKDIEPFEDPVFANNVILTRTERLMMGNRPKNPANARNKNVLVVGGSGSGKTRYFIKPNLLQCTSKSHPVSFVVTDPKGGLIQECGLALLKNGYKIRTMNTINFHKSMRYNPFAYIHEEKDILKLVTTLMTNTKGEGQGGDPFWDKAERLLLTSLIAYLHYEAPAEEQNFATLLEMLN
;
A
#
# COMPACT_ATOMS: atom_id res chain seq x y z
N LEU A 1 -3.54 -35.29 -44.48
CA LEU A 1 -4.74 -35.62 -43.73
C LEU A 1 -4.43 -35.65 -42.20
N ARG A 2 -3.45 -36.45 -41.73
CA ARG A 2 -3.09 -36.59 -40.31
C ARG A 2 -2.72 -35.25 -39.63
N LEU A 3 -1.97 -34.38 -40.30
CA LEU A 3 -1.60 -33.08 -39.75
C LEU A 3 -2.81 -32.14 -39.56
N ALA A 4 -3.72 -32.14 -40.55
CA ALA A 4 -4.94 -31.35 -40.50
C ALA A 4 -5.88 -31.83 -39.35
N VAL A 5 -5.99 -33.15 -39.15
CA VAL A 5 -6.75 -33.71 -38.04
C VAL A 5 -6.11 -33.38 -36.67
N TYR A 6 -4.79 -33.44 -36.58
CA TYR A 6 -4.04 -33.06 -35.39
C TYR A 6 -4.24 -31.60 -35.02
N LEU A 7 -4.09 -30.67 -35.99
CA LEU A 7 -4.27 -29.24 -35.82
C LEU A 7 -5.73 -28.92 -35.42
N LYS A 8 -6.70 -29.55 -36.06
CA LYS A 8 -8.12 -29.42 -35.74
C LYS A 8 -8.42 -29.92 -34.31
N GLY A 9 -7.85 -31.07 -33.93
CA GLY A 9 -7.96 -31.60 -32.57
C GLY A 9 -7.28 -30.75 -31.51
N LYS A 10 -6.11 -30.15 -31.82
CA LYS A 10 -5.41 -29.28 -30.91
C LYS A 10 -6.15 -27.95 -30.65
N ASN A 11 -6.84 -27.44 -31.65
CA ASN A 11 -7.60 -26.18 -31.57
C ASN A 11 -9.11 -26.42 -31.24
N ALA A 12 -9.54 -27.65 -31.14
CA ALA A 12 -10.92 -27.96 -30.78
C ALA A 12 -11.20 -27.52 -29.34
N LYS A 13 -12.21 -26.66 -29.17
CA LYS A 13 -12.70 -26.30 -27.83
C LYS A 13 -13.16 -27.57 -27.13
N LYS A 14 -12.52 -27.98 -26.04
CA LYS A 14 -12.96 -29.08 -25.21
C LYS A 14 -14.17 -28.61 -24.41
N TYR A 15 -15.35 -28.95 -24.91
CA TYR A 15 -16.59 -28.78 -24.14
C TYR A 15 -16.60 -29.82 -23.00
N ARG A 16 -16.68 -29.37 -21.77
CA ARG A 16 -16.85 -30.21 -20.61
C ARG A 16 -18.32 -30.18 -20.22
N HIS A 17 -19.00 -31.30 -20.33
CA HIS A 17 -20.39 -31.41 -19.89
C HIS A 17 -20.58 -30.91 -18.46
N GLY A 18 -21.60 -30.09 -18.22
CA GLY A 18 -21.89 -29.50 -16.91
C GLY A 18 -21.03 -28.28 -16.50
N MET A 19 -20.25 -27.70 -17.44
CA MET A 19 -19.39 -26.56 -17.19
C MET A 19 -19.59 -25.43 -18.22
N GLU A 20 -20.80 -25.32 -18.73
CA GLU A 20 -21.14 -24.37 -19.80
C GLU A 20 -21.00 -22.88 -19.36
N TYR A 21 -21.12 -22.61 -18.08
CA TYR A 21 -21.05 -21.26 -17.49
C TYR A 21 -19.74 -20.95 -16.80
N GLY A 22 -18.72 -21.75 -16.96
CA GLY A 22 -17.40 -21.59 -16.38
C GLY A 22 -16.94 -22.76 -15.53
N SER A 23 -15.63 -22.81 -15.25
CA SER A 23 -15.01 -23.88 -14.45
C SER A 23 -14.78 -23.49 -12.98
N ALA A 24 -15.38 -22.38 -12.52
CA ALA A 24 -15.24 -21.92 -11.15
C ALA A 24 -15.93 -22.88 -10.18
N ARG A 25 -15.23 -23.24 -9.13
CA ARG A 25 -15.74 -24.07 -8.02
C ARG A 25 -15.15 -23.56 -6.70
N TRP A 26 -15.76 -23.94 -5.61
CA TRP A 26 -15.15 -23.73 -4.29
C TRP A 26 -13.83 -24.51 -4.20
N GLY A 27 -12.78 -23.83 -3.73
CA GLY A 27 -11.49 -24.46 -3.50
C GLY A 27 -11.54 -25.43 -2.34
N THR A 28 -10.69 -26.44 -2.40
CA THR A 28 -10.40 -27.37 -1.30
C THR A 28 -9.06 -26.98 -0.67
N GLN A 29 -8.71 -27.58 0.49
CA GLN A 29 -7.41 -27.37 1.14
C GLN A 29 -6.23 -27.64 0.18
N LYS A 30 -6.33 -28.66 -0.65
CA LYS A 30 -5.30 -28.99 -1.67
C LYS A 30 -5.11 -27.92 -2.73
N ASP A 31 -6.15 -27.14 -3.02
CA ASP A 31 -6.07 -26.04 -3.98
C ASP A 31 -5.39 -24.81 -3.37
N ILE A 32 -5.43 -24.64 -2.05
CA ILE A 32 -4.91 -23.50 -1.29
C ILE A 32 -3.46 -23.73 -0.86
N GLU A 33 -3.11 -24.96 -0.47
CA GLU A 33 -1.78 -25.35 0.02
C GLU A 33 -0.59 -24.81 -0.80
N PRO A 34 -0.61 -24.78 -2.14
CA PRO A 34 0.49 -24.22 -2.93
C PRO A 34 0.73 -22.72 -2.73
N PHE A 35 -0.24 -22.01 -2.17
CA PHE A 35 -0.18 -20.56 -1.92
C PHE A 35 0.10 -20.22 -0.45
N GLU A 36 0.28 -21.19 0.40
CA GLU A 36 0.66 -21.04 1.79
C GLU A 36 2.19 -21.15 1.98
N ASP A 37 2.74 -20.40 2.93
CA ASP A 37 4.10 -20.64 3.42
C ASP A 37 4.03 -21.70 4.52
N PRO A 38 4.95 -22.68 4.54
CA PRO A 38 5.00 -23.70 5.59
C PRO A 38 5.12 -23.12 7.00
N VAL A 39 5.82 -21.99 7.13
CA VAL A 39 5.93 -21.29 8.41
C VAL A 39 4.71 -20.41 8.61
N PHE A 40 3.93 -20.71 9.63
CA PHE A 40 2.66 -20.00 9.92
C PHE A 40 2.84 -18.48 9.94
N ALA A 41 3.87 -17.99 10.61
CA ALA A 41 4.14 -16.56 10.78
C ALA A 41 4.45 -15.80 9.48
N ASN A 42 4.72 -16.52 8.38
CA ASN A 42 5.02 -15.92 7.08
C ASN A 42 3.77 -15.77 6.18
N ASN A 43 2.59 -15.93 6.75
CA ASN A 43 1.33 -15.88 6.01
C ASN A 43 0.43 -14.75 6.51
N VAL A 44 -0.37 -14.19 5.61
CA VAL A 44 -1.55 -13.41 5.97
C VAL A 44 -2.65 -14.40 6.39
N ILE A 45 -3.22 -14.19 7.55
CA ILE A 45 -4.35 -14.98 8.06
C ILE A 45 -5.62 -14.49 7.36
N LEU A 46 -6.25 -15.36 6.57
CA LEU A 46 -7.51 -15.05 5.90
C LEU A 46 -8.71 -15.48 6.74
N THR A 47 -8.68 -16.73 7.20
CA THR A 47 -9.70 -17.31 8.07
C THR A 47 -9.04 -18.12 9.18
N ARG A 48 -9.80 -18.91 9.89
CA ARG A 48 -9.27 -19.83 10.90
C ARG A 48 -8.36 -20.91 10.31
N THR A 49 -8.62 -21.31 9.08
CA THR A 49 -7.97 -22.44 8.40
C THR A 49 -7.12 -21.99 7.21
N GLU A 50 -7.52 -20.96 6.48
CA GLU A 50 -6.87 -20.52 5.25
C GLU A 50 -5.92 -19.35 5.50
N ARG A 51 -4.81 -19.38 4.78
CA ARG A 51 -3.71 -18.41 4.83
C ARG A 51 -3.19 -18.14 3.42
N LEU A 52 -2.48 -17.05 3.28
CA LEU A 52 -1.80 -16.69 2.05
C LEU A 52 -0.38 -16.22 2.36
N MET A 53 0.62 -16.81 1.73
CA MET A 53 2.02 -16.42 1.93
C MET A 53 2.25 -14.92 1.73
N MET A 54 2.99 -14.28 2.63
CA MET A 54 3.37 -12.87 2.53
C MET A 54 4.50 -12.64 1.51
N GLY A 55 5.39 -13.61 1.34
CA GLY A 55 6.53 -13.52 0.42
C GLY A 55 6.10 -13.33 -1.04
N ASN A 56 6.78 -12.45 -1.78
CA ASN A 56 6.51 -12.19 -3.20
C ASN A 56 7.25 -13.16 -4.14
N ARG A 57 8.08 -14.02 -3.60
CA ARG A 57 8.92 -14.96 -4.35
C ARG A 57 8.67 -16.39 -3.89
N PRO A 58 7.52 -16.99 -4.26
CA PRO A 58 7.29 -18.41 -3.97
C PRO A 58 8.31 -19.28 -4.72
N LYS A 59 8.55 -20.50 -4.23
CA LYS A 59 9.43 -21.47 -4.90
C LYS A 59 9.00 -21.74 -6.34
N ASN A 60 7.70 -21.80 -6.58
CA ASN A 60 7.13 -21.90 -7.93
C ASN A 60 6.57 -20.52 -8.33
N PRO A 61 7.13 -19.84 -9.35
CA PRO A 61 6.64 -18.54 -9.81
C PRO A 61 5.17 -18.54 -10.25
N ALA A 62 4.65 -19.69 -10.71
CA ALA A 62 3.24 -19.85 -11.07
C ALA A 62 2.30 -19.66 -9.87
N ASN A 63 2.80 -19.78 -8.64
CA ASN A 63 2.03 -19.57 -7.41
C ASN A 63 2.07 -18.12 -6.93
N ALA A 64 2.83 -17.22 -7.60
CA ALA A 64 2.78 -15.80 -7.30
C ALA A 64 1.39 -15.25 -7.59
N ARG A 65 0.72 -14.70 -6.58
CA ARG A 65 -0.62 -14.15 -6.68
C ARG A 65 -0.67 -12.75 -6.11
N ASN A 66 -1.64 -11.98 -6.58
CA ASN A 66 -2.02 -10.72 -5.96
C ASN A 66 -2.47 -10.98 -4.51
N LYS A 67 -2.01 -10.14 -3.59
CA LYS A 67 -2.25 -10.25 -2.14
C LYS A 67 -3.24 -9.21 -1.63
N ASN A 68 -3.97 -8.56 -2.54
CA ASN A 68 -5.06 -7.69 -2.15
C ASN A 68 -6.20 -8.54 -1.57
N VAL A 69 -6.62 -8.19 -0.36
CA VAL A 69 -7.68 -8.90 0.36
C VAL A 69 -8.83 -7.94 0.59
N LEU A 70 -10.01 -8.32 0.13
CA LEU A 70 -11.26 -7.61 0.40
C LEU A 70 -12.04 -8.36 1.49
N VAL A 71 -12.21 -7.70 2.63
CA VAL A 71 -12.99 -8.25 3.76
C VAL A 71 -14.34 -7.53 3.85
N VAL A 72 -15.41 -8.24 3.55
CA VAL A 72 -16.78 -7.71 3.54
C VAL A 72 -17.52 -8.18 4.79
N GLY A 73 -18.21 -7.23 5.44
CA GLY A 73 -19.03 -7.53 6.61
C GLY A 73 -19.69 -6.27 7.18
N GLY A 74 -20.84 -6.39 7.78
CA GLY A 74 -21.56 -5.31 8.43
C GLY A 74 -20.85 -4.76 9.67
N SER A 75 -21.44 -3.76 10.31
CA SER A 75 -20.95 -3.26 11.59
C SER A 75 -21.04 -4.37 12.64
N GLY A 76 -20.04 -4.50 13.51
CA GLY A 76 -20.01 -5.54 14.54
C GLY A 76 -19.64 -6.95 14.06
N SER A 77 -19.45 -7.20 12.74
CA SER A 77 -19.11 -8.53 12.21
C SER A 77 -17.71 -9.05 12.59
N GLY A 78 -16.94 -8.25 13.32
CA GLY A 78 -15.62 -8.66 13.82
C GLY A 78 -14.45 -8.49 12.84
N LYS A 79 -14.61 -7.76 11.73
CA LYS A 79 -13.53 -7.49 10.76
C LYS A 79 -12.22 -7.08 11.42
N THR A 80 -12.29 -6.10 12.31
CA THR A 80 -11.12 -5.62 13.05
C THR A 80 -10.55 -6.69 13.97
N ARG A 81 -11.42 -7.40 14.70
CA ARG A 81 -11.02 -8.38 15.71
C ARG A 81 -10.42 -9.65 15.09
N TYR A 82 -11.02 -10.16 14.02
CA TYR A 82 -10.66 -11.48 13.47
C TYR A 82 -9.75 -11.42 12.25
N PHE A 83 -9.64 -10.25 11.60
CA PHE A 83 -8.75 -10.10 10.46
C PHE A 83 -7.63 -9.09 10.72
N ILE A 84 -7.95 -7.82 11.05
CA ILE A 84 -6.92 -6.77 11.13
C ILE A 84 -5.95 -7.01 12.28
N LYS A 85 -6.45 -7.17 13.51
CA LYS A 85 -5.59 -7.34 14.70
C LYS A 85 -4.70 -8.57 14.64
N PRO A 86 -5.20 -9.78 14.29
CA PRO A 86 -4.33 -10.95 14.17
C PRO A 86 -3.22 -10.76 13.14
N ASN A 87 -3.51 -10.14 12.01
CA ASN A 87 -2.51 -9.89 10.97
C ASN A 87 -1.49 -8.83 11.41
N LEU A 88 -1.90 -7.75 12.07
CA LEU A 88 -0.97 -6.77 12.62
C LEU A 88 -0.01 -7.40 13.63
N LEU A 89 -0.51 -8.23 14.53
CA LEU A 89 0.31 -8.88 15.54
C LEU A 89 1.21 -9.96 14.95
N GLN A 90 0.82 -10.58 13.85
CA GLN A 90 1.63 -11.56 13.14
C GLN A 90 2.74 -10.94 12.30
N CYS A 91 2.61 -9.68 11.86
CA CYS A 91 3.67 -8.95 11.14
C CYS A 91 4.97 -8.78 11.94
N THR A 92 5.02 -9.30 13.16
CA THR A 92 6.21 -9.34 14.02
C THR A 92 7.18 -10.47 13.68
N SER A 93 6.94 -11.24 12.62
CA SER A 93 7.82 -12.34 12.19
C SER A 93 9.24 -11.85 11.89
N LYS A 94 10.22 -12.49 12.51
CA LYS A 94 11.64 -12.17 12.27
C LYS A 94 12.13 -12.59 10.88
N SER A 95 11.53 -13.62 10.30
CA SER A 95 11.91 -14.15 8.98
C SER A 95 11.38 -13.30 7.82
N HIS A 96 10.24 -12.62 8.02
CA HIS A 96 9.61 -11.75 7.03
C HIS A 96 9.09 -10.47 7.71
N PRO A 97 10.00 -9.56 8.11
CA PRO A 97 9.59 -8.30 8.69
C PRO A 97 8.80 -7.48 7.65
N VAL A 98 7.60 -7.05 8.01
CA VAL A 98 6.70 -6.31 7.13
C VAL A 98 6.45 -4.93 7.69
N SER A 99 6.71 -3.89 6.90
CA SER A 99 6.22 -2.54 7.20
C SER A 99 4.81 -2.38 6.64
N PHE A 100 3.96 -1.65 7.34
CA PHE A 100 2.58 -1.45 6.91
C PHE A 100 2.07 -0.06 7.24
N VAL A 101 1.08 0.38 6.47
CA VAL A 101 0.31 1.59 6.70
C VAL A 101 -1.11 1.18 7.07
N VAL A 102 -1.63 1.75 8.14
CA VAL A 102 -2.95 1.41 8.68
C VAL A 102 -3.78 2.67 8.82
N THR A 103 -4.98 2.67 8.26
CA THR A 103 -5.98 3.69 8.55
C THR A 103 -6.82 3.25 9.73
N ASP A 104 -6.82 4.04 10.81
CA ASP A 104 -7.54 3.76 12.05
C ASP A 104 -8.41 4.96 12.46
N PRO A 105 -9.57 5.13 11.84
CA PRO A 105 -10.42 6.30 12.08
C PRO A 105 -10.88 6.47 13.54
N LYS A 106 -10.90 5.38 14.30
CA LYS A 106 -11.33 5.36 15.71
C LYS A 106 -10.17 5.39 16.70
N GLY A 107 -8.93 5.21 16.24
CA GLY A 107 -7.74 5.14 17.09
C GLY A 107 -7.65 3.88 17.95
N GLY A 108 -8.51 2.89 17.74
CA GLY A 108 -8.56 1.68 18.57
C GLY A 108 -7.42 0.71 18.31
N LEU A 109 -6.93 0.64 17.06
CA LEU A 109 -5.84 -0.28 16.69
C LEU A 109 -4.52 0.12 17.34
N ILE A 110 -4.19 1.42 17.32
CA ILE A 110 -2.96 1.90 17.95
C ILE A 110 -2.99 1.69 19.47
N GLN A 111 -4.14 1.89 20.11
CA GLN A 111 -4.29 1.69 21.55
C GLN A 111 -4.13 0.22 21.95
N GLU A 112 -4.71 -0.71 21.19
CA GLU A 112 -4.71 -2.14 21.54
C GLU A 112 -3.46 -2.89 21.05
N CYS A 113 -2.92 -2.55 19.87
CA CYS A 113 -1.80 -3.28 19.25
C CYS A 113 -0.47 -2.53 19.37
N GLY A 114 -0.47 -1.20 19.58
CA GLY A 114 0.73 -0.37 19.50
C GLY A 114 1.84 -0.80 20.45
N LEU A 115 1.52 -1.10 21.72
CA LEU A 115 2.52 -1.53 22.69
C LEU A 115 3.18 -2.87 22.29
N ALA A 116 2.39 -3.81 21.75
CA ALA A 116 2.92 -5.09 21.27
C ALA A 116 3.86 -4.89 20.09
N LEU A 117 3.52 -4.01 19.15
CA LEU A 117 4.35 -3.67 18.01
C LEU A 117 5.67 -3.01 18.45
N LEU A 118 5.62 -2.03 19.36
CA LEU A 118 6.82 -1.40 19.92
C LEU A 118 7.75 -2.40 20.61
N LYS A 119 7.20 -3.32 21.42
CA LYS A 119 7.98 -4.39 22.07
C LYS A 119 8.65 -5.33 21.06
N ASN A 120 8.09 -5.47 19.87
CA ASN A 120 8.67 -6.25 18.76
C ASN A 120 9.58 -5.43 17.84
N GLY A 121 9.98 -4.21 18.24
CA GLY A 121 10.96 -3.40 17.52
C GLY A 121 10.40 -2.54 16.40
N TYR A 122 9.09 -2.43 16.25
CA TYR A 122 8.48 -1.54 15.27
C TYR A 122 8.63 -0.07 15.66
N LYS A 123 8.95 0.76 14.69
CA LYS A 123 8.85 2.22 14.82
C LYS A 123 7.45 2.65 14.36
N ILE A 124 6.66 3.16 15.27
CA ILE A 124 5.30 3.63 14.96
C ILE A 124 5.35 5.12 14.62
N ARG A 125 4.76 5.48 13.50
CA ARG A 125 4.53 6.86 13.07
C ARG A 125 3.02 7.10 13.01
N THR A 126 2.54 8.15 13.64
CA THR A 126 1.11 8.48 13.67
C THR A 126 0.87 9.82 12.99
N MET A 127 -0.15 9.87 12.15
CA MET A 127 -0.72 11.10 11.60
C MET A 127 -2.15 11.22 12.08
N ASN A 128 -2.41 12.18 12.96
CA ASN A 128 -3.72 12.42 13.52
C ASN A 128 -4.33 13.67 12.88
N THR A 129 -5.30 13.48 11.99
CA THR A 129 -5.95 14.57 11.25
C THR A 129 -7.05 15.27 12.07
N ILE A 130 -7.45 14.71 13.21
CA ILE A 130 -8.43 15.29 14.13
C ILE A 130 -7.74 16.23 15.13
N ASN A 131 -6.59 15.80 15.64
CA ASN A 131 -5.79 16.57 16.58
C ASN A 131 -4.32 16.54 16.18
N PHE A 132 -3.89 17.57 15.46
CA PHE A 132 -2.52 17.67 14.95
C PHE A 132 -1.44 17.71 16.04
N HIS A 133 -1.76 18.16 17.26
CA HIS A 133 -0.83 18.08 18.38
C HIS A 133 -0.43 16.65 18.76
N LYS A 134 -1.28 15.67 18.43
CA LYS A 134 -1.01 14.23 18.63
C LYS A 134 -0.36 13.57 17.40
N SER A 135 -0.12 14.32 16.34
CA SER A 135 0.58 13.84 15.15
C SER A 135 2.08 13.95 15.33
N MET A 136 2.81 13.03 14.72
CA MET A 136 4.24 13.19 14.53
C MET A 136 4.50 14.27 13.49
N ARG A 137 5.56 15.05 13.71
CA ARG A 137 6.00 16.05 12.74
C ARG A 137 6.55 15.34 11.49
N TYR A 138 6.24 15.91 10.35
CA TYR A 138 6.70 15.44 9.06
C TYR A 138 7.26 16.63 8.28
N ASN A 139 8.51 16.53 7.88
CA ASN A 139 9.14 17.50 6.99
C ASN A 139 9.45 16.78 5.66
N PRO A 140 8.76 17.09 4.55
CA PRO A 140 8.99 16.43 3.28
C PRO A 140 10.36 16.73 2.67
N PHE A 141 11.01 17.85 3.01
CA PHE A 141 12.36 18.16 2.55
C PHE A 141 13.39 17.10 2.97
N ALA A 142 13.21 16.46 4.12
CA ALA A 142 14.09 15.38 4.58
C ALA A 142 14.06 14.12 3.70
N TYR A 143 13.14 14.04 2.74
CA TYR A 143 12.97 12.93 1.82
C TYR A 143 13.33 13.28 0.38
N ILE A 144 13.89 14.47 0.15
CA ILE A 144 14.44 14.87 -1.15
C ILE A 144 15.86 14.33 -1.22
N HIS A 145 16.09 13.38 -2.13
CA HIS A 145 17.41 12.78 -2.38
C HIS A 145 17.94 13.11 -3.77
N GLU A 146 17.05 13.41 -4.70
CA GLU A 146 17.37 13.70 -6.08
C GLU A 146 16.40 14.74 -6.68
N GLU A 147 16.80 15.40 -7.76
CA GLU A 147 16.03 16.47 -8.40
C GLU A 147 14.58 16.09 -8.72
N LYS A 148 14.35 14.82 -9.14
CA LYS A 148 12.98 14.35 -9.40
C LYS A 148 12.11 14.28 -8.15
N ASP A 149 12.68 14.23 -6.95
CA ASP A 149 11.87 14.26 -5.72
C ASP A 149 11.35 15.66 -5.45
N ILE A 150 12.08 16.71 -5.85
CA ILE A 150 11.61 18.09 -5.85
C ILE A 150 10.38 18.23 -6.75
N LEU A 151 10.46 17.71 -7.97
CA LEU A 151 9.34 17.74 -8.92
C LEU A 151 8.13 16.96 -8.41
N LYS A 152 8.34 15.81 -7.75
CA LYS A 152 7.27 15.05 -7.11
C LYS A 152 6.61 15.84 -5.98
N LEU A 153 7.42 16.48 -5.11
CA LEU A 153 6.92 17.30 -4.01
C LEU A 153 6.04 18.44 -4.53
N VAL A 154 6.55 19.21 -5.51
CA VAL A 154 5.80 20.30 -6.14
C VAL A 154 4.51 19.81 -6.79
N THR A 155 4.58 18.72 -7.54
CA THR A 155 3.40 18.14 -8.19
C THR A 155 2.36 17.70 -7.16
N THR A 156 2.78 17.06 -6.07
CA THR A 156 1.90 16.63 -4.98
C THR A 156 1.25 17.83 -4.30
N LEU A 157 2.02 18.87 -4.03
CA LEU A 157 1.54 20.10 -3.42
C LEU A 157 0.45 20.74 -4.30
N MET A 158 0.76 21.01 -5.56
CA MET A 158 -0.15 21.64 -6.50
C MET A 158 -1.43 20.80 -6.71
N THR A 159 -1.29 19.48 -6.82
CA THR A 159 -2.47 18.60 -7.04
C THR A 159 -3.39 18.57 -5.83
N ASN A 160 -2.84 18.57 -4.63
CA ASN A 160 -3.63 18.48 -3.40
C ASN A 160 -4.18 19.83 -2.91
N THR A 161 -3.62 20.95 -3.38
CA THR A 161 -4.08 22.30 -3.03
C THR A 161 -5.06 22.87 -4.05
N LYS A 162 -5.13 22.32 -5.26
CA LYS A 162 -6.18 22.67 -6.22
C LYS A 162 -7.52 22.22 -5.67
N GLY A 163 -8.40 23.18 -5.37
CA GLY A 163 -9.79 22.89 -5.04
C GLY A 163 -10.53 22.20 -6.22
N GLU A 164 -11.69 21.61 -5.95
CA GLU A 164 -12.59 21.00 -6.96
C GLU A 164 -13.22 22.07 -7.89
N GLY A 165 -12.47 23.07 -8.31
CA GLY A 165 -12.91 24.14 -9.21
C GLY A 165 -12.34 23.97 -10.62
N GLN A 166 -12.95 24.66 -11.57
CA GLN A 166 -12.49 24.72 -12.95
C GLN A 166 -11.00 25.06 -13.02
N GLY A 167 -10.24 24.33 -13.84
CA GLY A 167 -8.83 24.57 -14.05
C GLY A 167 -8.59 26.03 -14.42
N GLY A 168 -7.70 26.67 -13.65
CA GLY A 168 -7.22 28.02 -13.95
C GLY A 168 -6.49 28.07 -15.30
N ASP A 169 -6.12 29.29 -15.73
CA ASP A 169 -5.30 29.47 -16.92
C ASP A 169 -4.00 28.65 -16.79
N PRO A 170 -3.69 27.78 -17.78
CA PRO A 170 -2.50 26.96 -17.80
C PRO A 170 -1.19 27.73 -17.63
N PHE A 171 -1.18 29.01 -17.93
CA PHE A 171 -0.04 29.90 -17.74
C PHE A 171 0.30 30.03 -16.24
N TRP A 172 -0.68 30.31 -15.41
CA TRP A 172 -0.48 30.48 -13.97
C TRP A 172 -0.04 29.16 -13.30
N ASP A 173 -0.61 28.04 -13.73
CA ASP A 173 -0.19 26.70 -13.25
C ASP A 173 1.29 26.45 -13.55
N LYS A 174 1.77 26.84 -14.72
CA LYS A 174 3.19 26.71 -15.10
C LYS A 174 4.09 27.66 -14.30
N ALA A 175 3.66 28.89 -14.14
CA ALA A 175 4.40 29.90 -13.39
C ALA A 175 4.55 29.50 -11.91
N GLU A 176 3.47 29.06 -11.27
CA GLU A 176 3.47 28.54 -9.91
C GLU A 176 4.41 27.33 -9.76
N ARG A 177 4.32 26.37 -10.68
CA ARG A 177 5.20 25.20 -10.69
C ARG A 177 6.67 25.58 -10.78
N LEU A 178 7.03 26.50 -11.67
CA LEU A 178 8.41 26.95 -11.84
C LEU A 178 8.91 27.66 -10.59
N LEU A 179 8.11 28.56 -10.02
CA LEU A 179 8.45 29.28 -8.81
C LEU A 179 8.69 28.31 -7.64
N LEU A 180 7.73 27.42 -7.35
CA LEU A 180 7.86 26.44 -6.27
C LEU A 180 9.05 25.50 -6.49
N THR A 181 9.27 25.06 -7.72
CA THR A 181 10.43 24.21 -8.04
C THR A 181 11.74 24.93 -7.76
N SER A 182 11.86 26.18 -8.18
CA SER A 182 13.07 26.99 -7.96
C SER A 182 13.34 27.26 -6.49
N LEU A 183 12.30 27.62 -5.73
CA LEU A 183 12.44 27.90 -4.30
C LEU A 183 12.76 26.66 -3.49
N ILE A 184 12.10 25.53 -3.76
CA ILE A 184 12.38 24.27 -3.08
C ILE A 184 13.78 23.75 -3.44
N ALA A 185 14.19 23.89 -4.71
CA ALA A 185 15.54 23.53 -5.13
C ALA A 185 16.59 24.40 -4.41
N TYR A 186 16.37 25.71 -4.35
CA TYR A 186 17.24 26.62 -3.64
C TYR A 186 17.40 26.24 -2.17
N LEU A 187 16.28 26.01 -1.46
CA LEU A 187 16.31 25.57 -0.06
C LEU A 187 17.03 24.24 0.11
N HIS A 188 16.83 23.33 -0.82
CA HIS A 188 17.47 21.99 -0.73
C HIS A 188 18.98 22.03 -0.94
N TYR A 189 19.47 22.84 -1.88
CA TYR A 189 20.88 22.85 -2.25
C TYR A 189 21.71 23.89 -1.51
N GLU A 190 21.12 25.04 -1.15
CA GLU A 190 21.85 26.17 -0.62
C GLU A 190 21.57 26.46 0.86
N ALA A 191 20.37 26.08 1.35
CA ALA A 191 20.02 26.41 2.72
C ALA A 191 20.51 25.32 3.71
N PRO A 192 20.86 25.73 4.95
CA PRO A 192 21.16 24.76 6.01
C PRO A 192 19.95 23.89 6.33
N ALA A 193 20.19 22.67 6.82
CA ALA A 193 19.12 21.65 7.04
C ALA A 193 17.96 22.14 7.94
N GLU A 194 18.22 23.06 8.84
CA GLU A 194 17.24 23.66 9.75
C GLU A 194 16.23 24.55 9.01
N GLU A 195 16.64 25.15 7.90
CA GLU A 195 15.83 26.02 7.06
C GLU A 195 15.14 25.29 5.92
N GLN A 196 15.49 24.04 5.68
CA GLN A 196 14.87 23.20 4.67
C GLN A 196 13.47 22.73 5.11
N ASN A 197 12.49 23.65 5.09
CA ASN A 197 11.12 23.41 5.51
C ASN A 197 10.13 24.37 4.86
N PHE A 198 8.83 24.10 5.01
CA PHE A 198 7.79 24.97 4.45
C PHE A 198 7.63 26.31 5.15
N ALA A 199 8.05 26.45 6.40
CA ALA A 199 7.98 27.75 7.06
C ALA A 199 8.92 28.75 6.38
N THR A 200 10.17 28.34 6.14
CA THR A 200 11.15 29.12 5.39
C THR A 200 10.68 29.39 3.96
N LEU A 201 10.10 28.39 3.29
CA LEU A 201 9.53 28.59 1.96
C LEU A 201 8.47 29.70 1.94
N LEU A 202 7.58 29.72 2.94
CA LEU A 202 6.54 30.76 3.06
C LEU A 202 7.14 32.12 3.35
N GLU A 203 8.21 32.21 4.14
CA GLU A 203 8.93 33.47 4.39
C GLU A 203 9.58 34.02 3.11
N MET A 204 10.07 33.17 2.22
CA MET A 204 10.61 33.55 0.92
C MET A 204 9.55 34.08 -0.06
N LEU A 205 8.28 33.70 0.15
CA LEU A 205 7.17 34.15 -0.70
C LEU A 205 6.51 35.44 -0.24
N ASN A 206 6.81 35.92 0.96
CA ASN A 206 6.32 37.17 1.54
C ASN A 206 7.32 38.31 1.37
#